data_799bc40d1db918ec5cc81abc127ee1e5
#
_entry.id   799bc40d1db918ec5cc81abc127ee1e5
#
_cell.length_a   1.000
_cell.length_b   1.000
_cell.length_c   1.000
_cell.angle_alpha   90.00
_cell.angle_beta   90.00
_cell.angle_gamma   90.00
#
_symmetry.space_group_name_H-M   'P 1'
#
loop_
_entity.id
_entity.type
_entity.pdbx_description
1 polymer ?
#
loop_
_entity_poly.entity_id
_entity_poly.type
_entity_poly.pdbx_seq_one_letter_code
_entity_poly.pdbx_strand_id
1 'polypeptide(L)'
;GYNIINWEDGISLKQFPKNYPINEKNLTGCLSLINIELKDVSIFANNSSCEDTVNFINARGNVNNVVIENSFSDALDIDFSKMNFGNIKINNALNDCVDFSAGDYSLENLILTNCGDKGLSIGERSQITLNEIKVDKANIGIATKDSSYLKLKNAKINNIKTCVSAYNKKQEYDGGIIEMNTLDCEKYLRIADLDNSSKIYLNNELLKNYLYGDYYDPFELKVDQINGNDIIGHLIKDYKALNDDGTVNVVVEIPVGLKEKWEVTKLSGSLWREFYMGTPRSIDYEPYPINYGMIPQTILPVSRGGDGDPLDVVILGKKLTQGSVVKVKPLGIMKMMDGGEKDDKIIAVPLDSSLNIYNNIKHLNNEKPEILIKVKSWFLNYKGNNVVKFIDYESDEQAKQLIELTVDYFDRFGLKERS
;
A
#
# COMPACT_ATOMS: atom_id res chain seq x y z
N GLY A 1 -1.34 -43.30 1.92
CA GLY A 1 -1.70 -42.50 3.11
C GLY A 1 -1.66 -41.03 2.78
N TYR A 2 -2.61 -40.27 3.28
CA TYR A 2 -2.63 -38.83 3.10
C TYR A 2 -1.68 -38.20 4.12
N ASN A 3 -0.81 -37.31 3.67
CA ASN A 3 0.00 -36.48 4.54
C ASN A 3 -0.81 -35.25 4.95
N ILE A 4 -1.15 -35.12 6.24
CA ILE A 4 -1.92 -34.02 6.79
C ILE A 4 -1.04 -33.27 7.78
N ILE A 5 -0.96 -31.95 7.60
CA ILE A 5 -0.30 -31.04 8.51
C ILE A 5 -1.40 -30.17 9.14
N ASN A 6 -1.55 -30.25 10.45
CA ASN A 6 -2.41 -29.36 11.24
C ASN A 6 -1.54 -28.46 12.07
N TRP A 7 -1.88 -27.17 12.09
CA TRP A 7 -1.19 -26.18 12.89
C TRP A 7 -2.18 -25.21 13.53
N GLU A 8 -2.00 -24.94 14.81
CA GLU A 8 -2.80 -23.99 15.57
C GLU A 8 -1.94 -23.44 16.72
N ASP A 9 -1.84 -22.13 16.87
CA ASP A 9 -1.08 -21.51 17.97
C ASP A 9 -1.94 -21.14 19.18
N GLY A 10 -3.25 -21.21 19.07
CA GLY A 10 -4.18 -20.94 20.15
C GLY A 10 -4.23 -19.47 20.59
N ILE A 11 -3.59 -18.55 19.87
CA ILE A 11 -3.55 -17.13 20.20
C ILE A 11 -4.80 -16.43 19.62
N SER A 12 -5.49 -15.66 20.45
CA SER A 12 -6.59 -14.84 19.99
C SER A 12 -6.08 -13.66 19.16
N LEU A 13 -6.67 -13.40 17.98
CA LEU A 13 -6.38 -12.24 17.15
C LEU A 13 -6.53 -10.88 17.87
N LYS A 14 -7.11 -10.86 19.07
CA LYS A 14 -7.20 -9.65 19.93
C LYS A 14 -5.93 -9.35 20.72
N GLN A 15 -4.98 -10.28 20.77
CA GLN A 15 -3.70 -10.14 21.48
C GLN A 15 -2.57 -10.07 20.45
N PHE A 16 -2.39 -8.90 19.84
CA PHE A 16 -1.30 -8.69 18.89
C PHE A 16 0.05 -8.67 19.61
N PRO A 17 1.06 -9.41 19.13
CA PRO A 17 2.42 -9.23 19.60
C PRO A 17 2.89 -7.81 19.32
N LYS A 18 3.51 -7.16 20.29
CA LYS A 18 4.05 -5.79 20.16
C LYS A 18 5.29 -5.68 19.28
N ASN A 19 5.84 -6.79 18.82
CA ASN A 19 7.03 -6.88 18.00
C ASN A 19 6.69 -7.61 16.70
N TYR A 20 7.40 -7.26 15.63
CA TYR A 20 7.26 -7.87 14.31
C TYR A 20 7.34 -9.40 14.40
N PRO A 21 6.47 -10.14 13.72
CA PRO A 21 6.34 -11.59 13.88
C PRO A 21 7.39 -12.38 13.07
N ILE A 22 8.63 -11.95 13.12
CA ILE A 22 9.77 -12.70 12.58
C ILE A 22 10.32 -13.58 13.72
N ASN A 23 10.47 -14.87 13.46
CA ASN A 23 11.05 -15.78 14.43
C ASN A 23 12.57 -15.58 14.59
N GLU A 24 13.20 -16.32 15.53
CA GLU A 24 14.64 -16.23 15.83
C GLU A 24 15.55 -16.54 14.62
N LYS A 25 15.00 -17.11 13.54
CA LYS A 25 15.70 -17.43 12.29
C LYS A 25 15.39 -16.44 11.16
N ASN A 26 14.75 -15.33 11.47
CA ASN A 26 14.26 -14.32 10.51
C ASN A 26 13.27 -14.90 9.47
N LEU A 27 12.47 -15.89 9.87
CA LEU A 27 11.40 -16.44 9.04
C LEU A 27 10.08 -15.78 9.42
N THR A 28 9.27 -15.45 8.42
CA THR A 28 7.97 -14.80 8.54
C THR A 28 6.84 -15.79 8.85
N GLY A 29 6.98 -17.04 8.39
CA GLY A 29 5.96 -18.07 8.51
C GLY A 29 5.85 -18.72 9.89
N CYS A 30 4.62 -18.87 10.39
CA CYS A 30 4.36 -19.77 11.51
C CYS A 30 4.71 -21.21 11.13
N LEU A 31 4.30 -21.64 9.95
CA LEU A 31 4.75 -22.87 9.30
C LEU A 31 5.54 -22.49 8.05
N SER A 32 6.87 -22.61 8.10
CA SER A 32 7.73 -22.38 6.94
C SER A 32 8.21 -23.70 6.36
N LEU A 33 7.93 -23.93 5.08
CA LEU A 33 8.30 -25.14 4.32
C LEU A 33 9.36 -24.75 3.28
N ILE A 34 10.64 -25.01 3.61
CA ILE A 34 11.79 -24.48 2.88
C ILE A 34 12.56 -25.59 2.20
N ASN A 35 12.90 -25.41 0.91
CA ASN A 35 13.70 -26.37 0.12
C ASN A 35 13.12 -27.79 0.18
N ILE A 36 11.81 -27.94 0.07
CA ILE A 36 11.10 -29.21 0.23
C ILE A 36 10.39 -29.65 -1.05
N GLU A 37 10.32 -30.95 -1.25
CA GLU A 37 9.45 -31.56 -2.24
C GLU A 37 8.23 -32.20 -1.54
N LEU A 38 7.04 -31.77 -1.95
CA LEU A 38 5.76 -32.21 -1.38
C LEU A 38 5.00 -33.09 -2.35
N LYS A 39 4.38 -34.13 -1.83
CA LYS A 39 3.54 -35.02 -2.61
C LYS A 39 2.23 -35.30 -1.88
N ASP A 40 1.14 -34.88 -2.49
CA ASP A 40 -0.23 -35.13 -2.02
C ASP A 40 -0.45 -34.73 -0.54
N VAL A 41 0.02 -33.54 -0.19
CA VAL A 41 -0.09 -32.98 1.17
C VAL A 41 -1.38 -32.18 1.29
N SER A 42 -1.98 -32.17 2.49
CA SER A 42 -3.02 -31.22 2.87
C SER A 42 -2.59 -30.47 4.14
N ILE A 43 -2.80 -29.17 4.17
CA ILE A 43 -2.40 -28.27 5.26
C ILE A 43 -3.66 -27.61 5.82
N PHE A 44 -3.76 -27.63 7.15
CA PHE A 44 -4.84 -26.96 7.89
C PHE A 44 -4.17 -26.09 8.97
N ALA A 45 -4.42 -24.80 8.95
CA ALA A 45 -3.89 -23.84 9.92
C ALA A 45 -4.99 -22.92 10.45
N ASN A 46 -4.89 -22.55 11.72
CA ASN A 46 -5.89 -21.71 12.36
C ASN A 46 -5.27 -20.82 13.43
N ASN A 47 -5.78 -19.59 13.57
CA ASN A 47 -5.41 -18.62 14.60
C ASN A 47 -3.90 -18.30 14.65
N SER A 48 -3.32 -17.94 13.52
CA SER A 48 -1.91 -17.58 13.45
C SER A 48 -1.61 -16.19 14.01
N SER A 49 -0.42 -16.02 14.56
CA SER A 49 0.10 -14.75 15.05
C SER A 49 1.35 -14.26 14.30
N CYS A 50 1.77 -14.99 13.27
CA CYS A 50 2.94 -14.69 12.45
C CYS A 50 2.57 -13.74 11.29
N GLU A 51 3.57 -13.20 10.62
CA GLU A 51 3.37 -12.42 9.39
C GLU A 51 2.70 -13.29 8.33
N ASP A 52 3.25 -14.48 8.08
CA ASP A 52 2.62 -15.48 7.23
C ASP A 52 2.12 -16.65 8.08
N THR A 53 0.89 -17.09 7.87
CA THR A 53 0.43 -18.31 8.54
C THR A 53 1.18 -19.53 8.02
N VAL A 54 1.24 -19.67 6.69
CA VAL A 54 1.98 -20.71 5.98
C VAL A 54 2.84 -20.06 4.93
N ASN A 55 4.14 -20.33 4.95
CA ASN A 55 5.08 -19.85 3.96
C ASN A 55 5.82 -21.03 3.28
N PHE A 56 5.85 -21.02 1.94
CA PHE A 56 6.63 -21.95 1.11
C PHE A 56 7.79 -21.21 0.47
N ILE A 57 9.01 -21.66 0.68
CA ILE A 57 10.21 -21.08 0.09
C ILE A 57 10.98 -22.13 -0.68
N ASN A 58 11.16 -21.93 -1.99
CA ASN A 58 11.85 -22.86 -2.88
C ASN A 58 11.32 -24.29 -2.75
N ALA A 59 10.01 -24.43 -2.69
CA ALA A 59 9.31 -25.71 -2.60
C ALA A 59 8.87 -26.24 -3.98
N ARG A 60 8.65 -27.53 -4.06
CA ARG A 60 8.18 -28.19 -5.31
C ARG A 60 7.13 -29.24 -5.00
N GLY A 61 6.30 -29.55 -5.98
CA GLY A 61 5.38 -30.68 -5.94
C GLY A 61 3.92 -30.32 -5.83
N ASN A 62 3.14 -31.15 -5.12
CA ASN A 62 1.68 -31.07 -5.14
C ASN A 62 1.13 -30.91 -3.72
N VAL A 63 0.20 -29.97 -3.57
CA VAL A 63 -0.58 -29.77 -2.34
C VAL A 63 -2.07 -29.92 -2.71
N ASN A 64 -2.76 -30.87 -2.12
CA ASN A 64 -4.14 -31.13 -2.45
C ASN A 64 -5.10 -30.11 -1.87
N ASN A 65 -4.89 -29.75 -0.58
CA ASN A 65 -5.72 -28.77 0.09
C ASN A 65 -4.87 -27.90 1.00
N VAL A 66 -5.16 -26.59 0.99
CA VAL A 66 -4.73 -25.63 2.00
C VAL A 66 -5.97 -24.99 2.59
N VAL A 67 -6.18 -25.11 3.88
CA VAL A 67 -7.29 -24.45 4.60
C VAL A 67 -6.70 -23.62 5.72
N ILE A 68 -6.92 -22.31 5.66
CA ILE A 68 -6.39 -21.37 6.67
C ILE A 68 -7.52 -20.49 7.19
N GLU A 69 -7.63 -20.39 8.50
CA GLU A 69 -8.60 -19.54 9.18
C GLU A 69 -7.90 -18.61 10.18
N ASN A 70 -8.29 -17.34 10.19
CA ASN A 70 -7.84 -16.32 11.15
C ASN A 70 -6.32 -16.09 11.14
N SER A 71 -5.82 -15.50 10.06
CA SER A 71 -4.41 -15.09 9.93
C SER A 71 -4.19 -13.67 10.44
N PHE A 72 -3.09 -13.47 11.17
CA PHE A 72 -2.71 -12.18 11.73
C PHE A 72 -2.31 -11.15 10.65
N SER A 73 -1.69 -11.61 9.57
CA SER A 73 -1.34 -10.80 8.40
C SER A 73 -1.63 -11.64 7.16
N ASP A 74 -0.62 -12.08 6.40
CA ASP A 74 -0.81 -12.91 5.22
C ASP A 74 -1.15 -14.35 5.61
N ALA A 75 -2.12 -14.95 4.90
CA ALA A 75 -2.49 -16.30 5.23
C ALA A 75 -1.55 -17.31 4.56
N LEU A 76 -1.28 -17.15 3.27
CA LEU A 76 -0.44 -18.06 2.49
C LEU A 76 0.51 -17.26 1.61
N ASP A 77 1.80 -17.42 1.85
CA ASP A 77 2.87 -16.83 1.08
C ASP A 77 3.73 -17.90 0.40
N ILE A 78 4.04 -17.73 -0.90
CA ILE A 78 4.75 -18.73 -1.68
C ILE A 78 5.83 -18.08 -2.54
N ASP A 79 7.10 -18.34 -2.19
CA ASP A 79 8.28 -17.75 -2.82
C ASP A 79 9.10 -18.76 -3.62
N PHE A 80 9.60 -18.36 -4.78
CA PHE A 80 10.61 -19.05 -5.58
C PHE A 80 10.30 -20.54 -5.81
N SER A 81 9.02 -20.90 -5.92
CA SER A 81 8.55 -22.26 -5.87
C SER A 81 7.98 -22.75 -7.22
N LYS A 82 7.86 -24.05 -7.37
CA LYS A 82 7.19 -24.67 -8.50
C LYS A 82 6.19 -25.72 -8.00
N MET A 83 4.92 -25.32 -7.92
CA MET A 83 3.92 -26.07 -7.19
C MET A 83 2.58 -26.15 -7.89
N ASN A 84 1.88 -27.25 -7.63
CA ASN A 84 0.49 -27.45 -8.02
C ASN A 84 -0.39 -27.50 -6.78
N PHE A 85 -1.45 -26.73 -6.77
CA PHE A 85 -2.44 -26.69 -5.70
C PHE A 85 -3.81 -27.14 -6.19
N GLY A 86 -4.45 -28.04 -5.47
CA GLY A 86 -5.83 -28.45 -5.71
C GLY A 86 -6.80 -27.38 -5.21
N ASN A 87 -7.06 -27.36 -3.93
CA ASN A 87 -7.98 -26.39 -3.33
C ASN A 87 -7.27 -25.54 -2.28
N ILE A 88 -7.43 -24.25 -2.40
CA ILE A 88 -7.02 -23.28 -1.35
C ILE A 88 -8.27 -22.59 -0.83
N LYS A 89 -8.52 -22.70 0.47
CA LYS A 89 -9.61 -22.02 1.15
C LYS A 89 -9.05 -21.19 2.30
N ILE A 90 -9.27 -19.88 2.24
CA ILE A 90 -8.80 -18.95 3.27
C ILE A 90 -9.97 -18.09 3.75
N ASN A 91 -10.07 -17.93 5.06
CA ASN A 91 -11.06 -17.12 5.70
C ASN A 91 -10.42 -16.28 6.80
N ASN A 92 -10.60 -14.95 6.75
CA ASN A 92 -10.06 -13.96 7.66
C ASN A 92 -8.52 -13.88 7.67
N ALA A 93 -7.94 -13.32 6.63
CA ALA A 93 -6.58 -12.79 6.65
C ALA A 93 -6.62 -11.27 6.91
N LEU A 94 -5.80 -10.76 7.81
CA LEU A 94 -5.81 -9.33 8.09
C LEU A 94 -5.03 -8.50 7.06
N ASN A 95 -4.27 -9.16 6.17
CA ASN A 95 -3.63 -8.57 4.98
C ASN A 95 -4.00 -9.40 3.74
N ASP A 96 -3.06 -9.93 2.96
CA ASP A 96 -3.34 -10.70 1.76
C ASP A 96 -3.80 -12.14 2.10
N CYS A 97 -4.81 -12.66 1.41
CA CYS A 97 -5.15 -14.06 1.58
C CYS A 97 -4.09 -14.98 0.96
N VAL A 98 -3.64 -14.69 -0.26
CA VAL A 98 -2.56 -15.45 -0.93
C VAL A 98 -1.62 -14.48 -1.62
N ASP A 99 -0.31 -14.59 -1.38
CA ASP A 99 0.75 -13.92 -2.15
C ASP A 99 1.67 -14.94 -2.81
N PHE A 100 1.95 -14.74 -4.10
CA PHE A 100 2.91 -15.51 -4.88
C PHE A 100 4.03 -14.61 -5.35
N SER A 101 5.28 -15.03 -5.08
CA SER A 101 6.48 -14.34 -5.53
C SER A 101 7.43 -15.30 -6.25
N ALA A 102 7.82 -14.93 -7.47
CA ALA A 102 8.87 -15.58 -8.23
C ALA A 102 8.76 -17.12 -8.38
N GLY A 103 7.89 -17.61 -9.26
CA GLY A 103 7.77 -19.04 -9.49
C GLY A 103 6.76 -19.44 -10.55
N ASP A 104 6.57 -20.75 -10.71
CA ASP A 104 5.61 -21.35 -11.64
C ASP A 104 4.54 -22.13 -10.88
N TYR A 105 3.28 -21.75 -11.04
CA TYR A 105 2.21 -22.31 -10.22
C TYR A 105 1.00 -22.72 -11.06
N SER A 106 0.42 -23.85 -10.70
CA SER A 106 -0.86 -24.32 -11.25
C SER A 106 -1.86 -24.53 -10.12
N LEU A 107 -3.03 -23.92 -10.24
CA LEU A 107 -4.05 -23.92 -9.20
C LEU A 107 -5.41 -24.32 -9.79
N GLU A 108 -6.13 -25.18 -9.07
CA GLU A 108 -7.47 -25.59 -9.48
C GLU A 108 -8.54 -24.64 -8.94
N ASN A 109 -8.64 -24.51 -7.62
CA ASN A 109 -9.71 -23.73 -6.99
C ASN A 109 -9.19 -22.87 -5.82
N LEU A 110 -9.51 -21.59 -5.85
CA LEU A 110 -9.29 -20.65 -4.73
C LEU A 110 -10.63 -20.13 -4.21
N ILE A 111 -10.84 -20.21 -2.89
CA ILE A 111 -11.99 -19.62 -2.19
C ILE A 111 -11.44 -18.74 -1.06
N LEU A 112 -11.52 -17.44 -1.24
CA LEU A 112 -10.88 -16.43 -0.41
C LEU A 112 -11.94 -15.49 0.15
N THR A 113 -12.02 -15.39 1.47
CA THR A 113 -13.08 -14.63 2.14
C THR A 113 -12.47 -13.73 3.24
N ASN A 114 -12.90 -12.49 3.32
CA ASN A 114 -12.43 -11.50 4.29
C ASN A 114 -10.90 -11.32 4.26
N CYS A 115 -10.36 -10.92 3.11
CA CYS A 115 -8.96 -10.56 2.94
C CYS A 115 -8.80 -9.06 3.22
N GLY A 116 -7.88 -8.69 4.10
CA GLY A 116 -7.72 -7.30 4.56
C GLY A 116 -7.23 -6.37 3.45
N ASP A 117 -6.37 -6.87 2.57
CA ASP A 117 -5.92 -6.12 1.39
C ASP A 117 -6.28 -6.87 0.10
N LYS A 118 -5.56 -7.93 -0.29
CA LYS A 118 -5.82 -8.63 -1.57
C LYS A 118 -6.33 -10.04 -1.36
N GLY A 119 -7.25 -10.45 -2.23
CA GLY A 119 -7.60 -11.86 -2.32
C GLY A 119 -6.42 -12.66 -2.85
N LEU A 120 -5.99 -12.39 -4.07
CA LEU A 120 -4.84 -13.02 -4.71
C LEU A 120 -3.86 -11.94 -5.15
N SER A 121 -2.64 -12.02 -4.67
CA SER A 121 -1.50 -11.17 -5.00
C SER A 121 -0.45 -11.99 -5.75
N ILE A 122 0.05 -11.48 -6.88
CA ILE A 122 1.01 -12.17 -7.75
C ILE A 122 2.10 -11.18 -8.13
N GLY A 123 3.35 -11.49 -7.79
CA GLY A 123 4.49 -10.60 -8.03
C GLY A 123 5.75 -11.31 -8.51
N GLU A 124 6.75 -10.50 -8.87
CA GLU A 124 8.13 -10.92 -9.09
C GLU A 124 8.32 -12.00 -10.17
N ARG A 125 7.72 -11.77 -11.36
CA ARG A 125 7.79 -12.70 -12.51
C ARG A 125 7.11 -14.05 -12.30
N SER A 126 6.17 -14.15 -11.36
CA SER A 126 5.39 -15.37 -11.18
C SER A 126 4.58 -15.72 -12.42
N GLN A 127 4.50 -17.00 -12.74
CA GLN A 127 3.70 -17.54 -13.83
C GLN A 127 2.60 -18.42 -13.23
N ILE A 128 1.35 -18.01 -13.37
CA ILE A 128 0.23 -18.71 -12.73
C ILE A 128 -0.81 -19.12 -13.77
N THR A 129 -1.22 -20.39 -13.70
CA THR A 129 -2.42 -20.88 -14.35
C THR A 129 -3.45 -21.26 -13.29
N LEU A 130 -4.65 -20.71 -13.37
CA LEU A 130 -5.70 -20.88 -12.37
C LEU A 130 -7.04 -21.20 -13.06
N ASN A 131 -7.73 -22.25 -12.61
CA ASN A 131 -9.02 -22.61 -13.16
C ASN A 131 -10.16 -21.75 -12.59
N GLU A 132 -10.32 -21.70 -11.29
CA GLU A 132 -11.43 -20.97 -10.66
C GLU A 132 -10.98 -20.19 -9.42
N ILE A 133 -11.43 -18.96 -9.29
CA ILE A 133 -11.26 -18.15 -8.07
C ILE A 133 -12.59 -17.54 -7.64
N LYS A 134 -12.84 -17.60 -6.33
CA LYS A 134 -13.91 -16.88 -5.67
C LYS A 134 -13.32 -15.98 -4.60
N VAL A 135 -13.59 -14.68 -4.68
CA VAL A 135 -13.17 -13.72 -3.65
C VAL A 135 -14.40 -12.98 -3.13
N ASP A 136 -14.59 -13.01 -1.84
CA ASP A 136 -15.63 -12.22 -1.19
C ASP A 136 -15.00 -11.37 -0.10
N LYS A 137 -15.10 -10.05 -0.27
CA LYS A 137 -14.62 -9.04 0.66
C LYS A 137 -13.09 -8.93 0.77
N ALA A 138 -12.55 -8.02 -0.06
CA ALA A 138 -11.16 -7.56 -0.03
C ALA A 138 -11.07 -6.10 -0.55
N ASN A 139 -9.90 -5.47 -0.48
CA ASN A 139 -9.68 -4.22 -1.21
C ASN A 139 -9.52 -4.51 -2.70
N ILE A 140 -8.64 -5.44 -3.06
CA ILE A 140 -8.41 -5.87 -4.43
C ILE A 140 -8.70 -7.38 -4.53
N GLY A 141 -9.52 -7.78 -5.48
CA GLY A 141 -9.82 -9.20 -5.68
C GLY A 141 -8.61 -9.98 -6.18
N ILE A 142 -8.02 -9.53 -7.29
CA ILE A 142 -6.83 -10.13 -7.90
C ILE A 142 -5.87 -9.01 -8.29
N ALA A 143 -4.62 -9.09 -7.86
CA ALA A 143 -3.54 -8.20 -8.24
C ALA A 143 -2.40 -8.96 -8.91
N THR A 144 -1.98 -8.54 -10.10
CA THR A 144 -0.79 -9.06 -10.79
C THR A 144 0.20 -7.93 -11.01
N LYS A 145 1.43 -8.11 -10.53
CA LYS A 145 2.44 -7.05 -10.48
C LYS A 145 3.82 -7.57 -10.93
N ASP A 146 4.74 -6.66 -11.23
CA ASP A 146 6.18 -6.93 -11.32
C ASP A 146 6.53 -8.04 -12.34
N SER A 147 6.16 -7.83 -13.61
CA SER A 147 6.39 -8.75 -14.73
C SER A 147 5.74 -10.14 -14.57
N SER A 148 4.73 -10.24 -13.70
CA SER A 148 4.02 -11.51 -13.48
C SER A 148 2.91 -11.71 -14.47
N TYR A 149 2.53 -12.99 -14.68
CA TYR A 149 1.50 -13.40 -15.61
C TYR A 149 0.50 -14.33 -14.94
N LEU A 150 -0.78 -14.00 -15.06
CA LEU A 150 -1.89 -14.84 -14.65
C LEU A 150 -2.73 -15.24 -15.84
N LYS A 151 -2.88 -16.55 -16.06
CA LYS A 151 -3.89 -17.13 -16.94
C LYS A 151 -5.02 -17.72 -16.09
N LEU A 152 -6.19 -17.12 -16.17
CA LEU A 152 -7.34 -17.45 -15.33
C LEU A 152 -8.52 -17.89 -16.21
N LYS A 153 -9.19 -18.96 -15.83
CA LYS A 153 -10.39 -19.39 -16.56
C LYS A 153 -11.63 -18.66 -16.06
N ASN A 154 -11.94 -18.74 -14.76
CA ASN A 154 -13.16 -18.14 -14.22
C ASN A 154 -12.89 -17.39 -12.93
N ALA A 155 -13.37 -16.16 -12.83
CA ALA A 155 -13.35 -15.36 -11.62
C ALA A 155 -14.78 -15.00 -11.18
N LYS A 156 -15.07 -15.21 -9.89
CA LYS A 156 -16.26 -14.69 -9.22
C LYS A 156 -15.84 -13.87 -8.01
N ILE A 157 -16.10 -12.57 -8.07
CA ILE A 157 -15.58 -11.58 -7.11
C ILE A 157 -16.75 -10.75 -6.58
N ASN A 158 -16.83 -10.55 -5.27
CA ASN A 158 -17.94 -9.84 -4.67
C ASN A 158 -17.46 -8.98 -3.47
N ASN A 159 -18.17 -7.88 -3.18
CA ASN A 159 -17.87 -6.96 -2.08
C ASN A 159 -16.43 -6.43 -2.10
N ILE A 160 -16.01 -5.84 -3.22
CA ILE A 160 -14.63 -5.50 -3.52
C ILE A 160 -14.52 -4.03 -3.91
N LYS A 161 -13.39 -3.39 -3.63
CA LYS A 161 -13.13 -2.06 -4.20
C LYS A 161 -12.69 -2.18 -5.66
N THR A 162 -11.70 -3.00 -5.94
CA THR A 162 -11.19 -3.24 -7.28
C THR A 162 -11.22 -4.73 -7.57
N CYS A 163 -11.92 -5.14 -8.64
CA CYS A 163 -12.04 -6.57 -8.97
C CYS A 163 -10.69 -7.15 -9.39
N VAL A 164 -10.04 -6.52 -10.36
CA VAL A 164 -8.73 -6.94 -10.88
C VAL A 164 -7.81 -5.75 -11.04
N SER A 165 -6.54 -5.92 -10.70
CA SER A 165 -5.53 -4.87 -10.80
C SER A 165 -4.25 -5.42 -11.42
N ALA A 166 -3.60 -4.64 -12.30
CA ALA A 166 -2.31 -4.99 -12.86
C ALA A 166 -1.40 -3.77 -12.86
N TYR A 167 -0.21 -3.88 -12.23
CA TYR A 167 0.68 -2.73 -12.08
C TYR A 167 2.13 -3.13 -11.86
N ASN A 168 3.03 -2.18 -12.02
CA ASN A 168 4.43 -2.29 -11.60
C ASN A 168 4.57 -1.73 -10.18
N LYS A 169 5.09 -2.52 -9.26
CA LYS A 169 5.38 -2.13 -7.87
C LYS A 169 6.87 -1.89 -7.64
N LYS A 170 7.70 -2.74 -8.21
CA LYS A 170 9.16 -2.74 -8.03
C LYS A 170 9.85 -2.27 -9.31
N GLN A 171 10.77 -1.32 -9.18
CA GLN A 171 11.41 -0.60 -10.29
C GLN A 171 12.18 -1.51 -11.26
N GLU A 172 12.65 -2.67 -10.83
CA GLU A 172 13.40 -3.63 -11.62
C GLU A 172 12.53 -4.54 -12.50
N TYR A 173 11.20 -4.38 -12.45
CA TYR A 173 10.25 -5.18 -13.24
C TYR A 173 9.38 -4.29 -14.14
N ASP A 174 8.71 -4.92 -15.08
CA ASP A 174 7.63 -4.34 -15.86
C ASP A 174 6.25 -4.58 -15.19
N GLY A 175 5.18 -4.11 -15.82
CA GLY A 175 3.82 -4.32 -15.36
C GLY A 175 3.37 -5.76 -15.34
N GLY A 176 2.26 -6.02 -14.68
CA GLY A 176 1.61 -7.33 -14.63
C GLY A 176 0.71 -7.59 -15.84
N ILE A 177 0.46 -8.87 -16.15
CA ILE A 177 -0.45 -9.28 -17.21
C ILE A 177 -1.48 -10.26 -16.64
N ILE A 178 -2.76 -10.00 -16.91
CA ILE A 178 -3.86 -10.90 -16.59
C ILE A 178 -4.59 -11.28 -17.87
N GLU A 179 -4.74 -12.56 -18.12
CA GLU A 179 -5.63 -13.10 -19.16
C GLU A 179 -6.71 -13.94 -18.50
N MET A 180 -7.98 -13.56 -18.67
CA MET A 180 -9.10 -14.30 -18.11
C MET A 180 -10.22 -14.52 -19.13
N ASN A 181 -10.92 -15.65 -19.01
CA ASN A 181 -12.04 -15.96 -19.89
C ASN A 181 -13.34 -15.31 -19.38
N THR A 182 -13.61 -15.42 -18.08
CA THR A 182 -14.82 -14.83 -17.47
C THR A 182 -14.49 -14.08 -16.19
N LEU A 183 -15.16 -12.94 -16.00
CA LEU A 183 -15.15 -12.17 -14.78
C LEU A 183 -16.58 -11.83 -14.39
N ASP A 184 -17.04 -12.41 -13.30
CA ASP A 184 -18.29 -12.08 -12.64
C ASP A 184 -17.93 -11.28 -11.39
N CYS A 185 -18.12 -9.95 -11.44
CA CYS A 185 -17.78 -9.08 -10.34
C CYS A 185 -19.01 -8.28 -9.89
N GLU A 186 -19.38 -8.43 -8.62
CA GLU A 186 -20.54 -7.79 -8.02
C GLU A 186 -20.14 -6.89 -6.85
N LYS A 187 -20.87 -5.81 -6.63
CA LYS A 187 -20.65 -4.84 -5.55
C LYS A 187 -19.19 -4.37 -5.49
N TYR A 188 -18.76 -3.76 -6.56
CA TYR A 188 -17.41 -3.21 -6.73
C TYR A 188 -17.44 -1.70 -6.97
N LEU A 189 -16.31 -1.06 -6.71
CA LEU A 189 -16.06 0.33 -7.09
C LEU A 189 -15.46 0.42 -8.50
N ARG A 190 -14.49 -0.49 -8.81
CA ARG A 190 -13.81 -0.56 -10.11
C ARG A 190 -13.75 -2.01 -10.59
N ILE A 191 -14.02 -2.22 -11.87
CA ILE A 191 -13.79 -3.53 -12.48
C ILE A 191 -12.29 -3.79 -12.66
N ALA A 192 -11.57 -2.81 -13.18
CA ALA A 192 -10.15 -2.95 -13.47
C ALA A 192 -9.38 -1.68 -13.10
N ASP A 193 -8.17 -1.86 -12.63
CA ASP A 193 -7.20 -0.82 -12.37
C ASP A 193 -5.83 -1.27 -12.85
N LEU A 194 -5.23 -0.54 -13.80
CA LEU A 194 -3.96 -0.91 -14.41
C LEU A 194 -3.12 0.31 -14.78
N ASP A 195 -1.81 0.19 -14.64
CA ASP A 195 -0.86 1.18 -15.12
C ASP A 195 -0.57 1.01 -16.63
N ASN A 196 0.25 1.91 -17.19
CA ASN A 196 0.53 1.91 -18.62
C ASN A 196 1.41 0.73 -19.08
N SER A 197 2.15 0.09 -18.18
CA SER A 197 3.02 -1.05 -18.48
C SER A 197 2.29 -2.39 -18.40
N SER A 198 1.08 -2.38 -17.86
CA SER A 198 0.30 -3.59 -17.55
C SER A 198 -0.82 -3.84 -18.54
N LYS A 199 -1.30 -5.09 -18.59
CA LYS A 199 -2.38 -5.49 -19.49
C LYS A 199 -3.35 -6.44 -18.79
N ILE A 200 -4.64 -6.20 -19.01
CA ILE A 200 -5.70 -7.09 -18.56
C ILE A 200 -6.57 -7.44 -19.76
N TYR A 201 -6.66 -8.73 -20.07
CA TYR A 201 -7.51 -9.24 -21.14
C TYR A 201 -8.69 -10.03 -20.54
N LEU A 202 -9.89 -9.69 -20.96
CA LEU A 202 -11.11 -10.45 -20.69
C LEU A 202 -11.65 -11.01 -21.99
N ASN A 203 -11.73 -12.34 -22.09
CA ASN A 203 -12.15 -13.04 -23.31
C ASN A 203 -11.39 -12.56 -24.58
N ASN A 204 -10.07 -12.40 -24.46
CA ASN A 204 -9.14 -11.89 -25.47
C ASN A 204 -9.32 -10.39 -25.84
N GLU A 205 -10.19 -9.66 -25.17
CA GLU A 205 -10.35 -8.22 -25.36
C GLU A 205 -9.58 -7.46 -24.29
N LEU A 206 -8.76 -6.49 -24.71
CA LEU A 206 -7.97 -5.64 -23.80
C LEU A 206 -8.92 -4.72 -23.02
N LEU A 207 -8.95 -4.88 -21.71
CA LEU A 207 -9.66 -3.93 -20.83
C LEU A 207 -8.92 -2.61 -20.82
N LYS A 208 -9.63 -1.53 -21.08
CA LYS A 208 -9.14 -0.15 -20.89
C LYS A 208 -9.53 0.29 -19.49
N ASN A 209 -8.69 1.15 -18.88
CA ASN A 209 -8.99 1.74 -17.59
C ASN A 209 -10.41 2.35 -17.56
N TYR A 210 -11.08 2.19 -16.44
CA TYR A 210 -12.35 2.80 -16.04
C TYR A 210 -13.64 2.10 -16.52
N LEU A 211 -14.11 1.20 -15.67
CA LEU A 211 -15.55 0.98 -15.55
C LEU A 211 -15.88 1.10 -14.05
N TYR A 212 -16.41 2.24 -13.66
CA TYR A 212 -16.96 2.42 -12.32
C TYR A 212 -18.26 1.65 -12.19
N GLY A 213 -18.39 0.88 -11.10
CA GLY A 213 -19.67 0.31 -10.70
C GLY A 213 -20.54 1.37 -9.97
N ASP A 214 -21.79 1.03 -9.74
CA ASP A 214 -22.74 1.88 -8.99
C ASP A 214 -22.46 1.93 -7.47
N TYR A 215 -21.31 1.43 -7.03
CA TYR A 215 -20.95 1.37 -5.62
C TYR A 215 -20.33 2.67 -5.13
N TYR A 216 -20.91 3.29 -4.13
CA TYR A 216 -20.33 4.42 -3.41
C TYR A 216 -19.39 3.90 -2.32
N ASP A 217 -18.08 4.21 -2.41
CA ASP A 217 -17.13 3.94 -1.34
C ASP A 217 -17.01 5.17 -0.43
N PRO A 218 -17.48 5.09 0.82
CA PRO A 218 -17.36 6.20 1.76
C PRO A 218 -15.91 6.48 2.16
N PHE A 219 -14.96 5.63 1.76
CA PHE A 219 -13.55 5.75 2.07
C PHE A 219 -12.71 6.30 0.91
N GLU A 220 -13.34 6.63 -0.23
CA GLU A 220 -12.70 7.36 -1.33
C GLU A 220 -13.24 8.79 -1.41
N LEU A 221 -12.34 9.76 -1.39
CA LEU A 221 -12.67 11.15 -1.74
C LEU A 221 -12.21 11.41 -3.17
N LYS A 222 -13.17 11.54 -4.08
CA LYS A 222 -12.90 11.96 -5.45
C LYS A 222 -12.59 13.45 -5.48
N VAL A 223 -11.68 13.85 -6.35
CA VAL A 223 -11.20 15.25 -6.45
C VAL A 223 -12.33 16.20 -6.82
N ASP A 224 -13.26 15.77 -7.66
CA ASP A 224 -14.46 16.51 -8.06
C ASP A 224 -15.44 16.80 -6.90
N GLN A 225 -15.44 15.95 -5.87
CA GLN A 225 -16.29 16.15 -4.69
C GLN A 225 -15.73 17.18 -3.70
N ILE A 226 -14.43 17.51 -3.80
CA ILE A 226 -13.72 18.33 -2.82
C ILE A 226 -13.80 19.83 -3.15
N ASN A 227 -13.78 20.21 -4.41
CA ASN A 227 -13.59 21.60 -4.83
C ASN A 227 -14.79 22.26 -5.54
N GLY A 228 -15.87 21.53 -5.81
CA GLY A 228 -17.05 22.09 -6.50
C GLY A 228 -16.78 22.65 -7.90
N ASN A 229 -15.60 22.50 -8.44
CA ASN A 229 -15.16 22.86 -9.77
C ASN A 229 -14.54 21.64 -10.45
N ASP A 230 -14.73 21.52 -11.76
CA ASP A 230 -14.31 20.42 -12.65
C ASP A 230 -12.79 20.14 -12.66
N ILE A 231 -12.18 19.84 -11.53
CA ILE A 231 -10.79 19.39 -11.48
C ILE A 231 -10.82 17.87 -11.61
N ILE A 232 -10.93 17.44 -12.85
CA ILE A 232 -10.68 16.06 -13.26
C ILE A 232 -9.17 15.92 -13.34
N GLY A 233 -8.56 15.22 -12.35
CA GLY A 233 -7.12 15.05 -12.40
C GLY A 233 -6.61 14.04 -11.37
N HIS A 234 -5.44 13.53 -11.67
CA HIS A 234 -4.69 12.63 -10.82
C HIS A 234 -3.83 13.46 -9.86
N LEU A 235 -4.09 13.42 -8.55
CA LEU A 235 -3.43 14.28 -7.55
C LEU A 235 -1.89 14.19 -7.53
N ILE A 236 -1.31 13.08 -7.99
CA ILE A 236 0.15 12.97 -8.11
C ILE A 236 0.67 13.47 -9.46
N LYS A 237 -0.05 13.20 -10.58
CA LYS A 237 0.47 13.42 -11.94
C LYS A 237 0.16 14.80 -12.50
N ASP A 238 -1.02 15.36 -12.18
CA ASP A 238 -1.56 16.49 -12.91
C ASP A 238 -1.30 17.86 -12.25
N TYR A 239 -0.65 17.84 -11.09
CA TYR A 239 -0.23 19.05 -10.38
C TYR A 239 1.29 19.15 -10.34
N LYS A 240 1.83 20.31 -10.73
CA LYS A 240 3.27 20.56 -10.61
C LYS A 240 3.70 20.59 -9.14
N ALA A 241 4.84 20.03 -8.81
CA ALA A 241 5.46 20.15 -7.50
C ALA A 241 5.89 21.60 -7.23
N LEU A 242 6.64 22.18 -8.17
CA LEU A 242 7.25 23.51 -8.07
C LEU A 242 6.51 24.52 -8.94
N ASN A 243 6.26 25.70 -8.39
CA ASN A 243 5.76 26.86 -9.12
C ASN A 243 6.91 27.78 -9.54
N ASP A 244 6.68 28.63 -10.56
CA ASP A 244 7.67 29.55 -11.10
C ASP A 244 8.13 30.62 -10.06
N ASP A 245 7.33 30.86 -9.03
CA ASP A 245 7.63 31.77 -7.91
C ASP A 245 8.44 31.12 -6.76
N GLY A 246 8.86 29.86 -6.95
CA GLY A 246 9.60 29.08 -5.95
C GLY A 246 8.75 28.50 -4.83
N THR A 247 7.44 28.63 -4.89
CA THR A 247 6.52 27.95 -3.99
C THR A 247 6.29 26.51 -4.40
N VAL A 248 5.80 25.70 -3.46
CA VAL A 248 5.56 24.27 -3.65
C VAL A 248 4.07 23.99 -3.53
N ASN A 249 3.53 23.16 -4.42
CA ASN A 249 2.17 22.66 -4.28
C ASN A 249 2.17 21.42 -3.39
N VAL A 250 1.20 21.36 -2.47
CA VAL A 250 1.02 20.22 -1.57
C VAL A 250 -0.44 19.79 -1.60
N VAL A 251 -0.68 18.51 -1.75
CA VAL A 251 -2.00 17.89 -1.60
C VAL A 251 -2.23 17.63 -0.12
N VAL A 252 -3.34 18.13 0.42
CA VAL A 252 -3.70 17.93 1.83
C VAL A 252 -4.40 16.58 1.98
N GLU A 253 -3.72 15.61 2.56
CA GLU A 253 -4.29 14.27 2.79
C GLU A 253 -5.03 14.20 4.12
N ILE A 254 -4.46 14.76 5.18
CA ILE A 254 -5.00 14.68 6.54
C ILE A 254 -5.02 16.09 7.16
N PRO A 255 -6.19 16.71 7.24
CA PRO A 255 -6.35 17.98 7.97
C PRO A 255 -6.07 17.86 9.46
N VAL A 256 -5.59 18.95 10.06
CA VAL A 256 -5.43 19.05 11.52
C VAL A 256 -6.73 18.66 12.24
N GLY A 257 -6.59 17.85 13.30
CA GLY A 257 -7.69 17.40 14.13
C GLY A 257 -8.34 16.07 13.72
N LEU A 258 -7.92 15.48 12.60
CA LEU A 258 -8.34 14.13 12.21
C LEU A 258 -7.46 13.06 12.87
N LYS A 259 -8.02 11.86 13.03
CA LYS A 259 -7.31 10.64 13.44
C LYS A 259 -7.19 9.65 12.28
N GLU A 260 -8.01 9.83 11.30
CA GLU A 260 -8.11 8.97 10.14
C GLU A 260 -6.87 9.09 9.26
N LYS A 261 -6.28 7.96 8.89
CA LYS A 261 -5.17 7.92 7.94
C LYS A 261 -5.74 7.89 6.52
N TRP A 262 -5.37 8.90 5.75
CA TRP A 262 -5.70 9.04 4.33
C TRP A 262 -4.43 9.22 3.53
N GLU A 263 -4.40 8.73 2.30
CA GLU A 263 -3.28 8.86 1.38
C GLU A 263 -3.76 8.94 -0.07
N VAL A 264 -2.98 9.58 -0.92
CA VAL A 264 -3.22 9.60 -2.36
C VAL A 264 -2.64 8.34 -2.99
N THR A 265 -3.49 7.52 -3.59
CA THR A 265 -3.04 6.28 -4.23
C THR A 265 -2.30 6.56 -5.54
N LYS A 266 -1.21 5.84 -5.79
CA LYS A 266 -0.38 5.97 -7.01
C LYS A 266 -1.14 5.63 -8.29
N LEU A 267 -2.09 4.69 -8.21
CA LEU A 267 -2.83 4.20 -9.38
C LEU A 267 -3.93 5.17 -9.82
N SER A 268 -4.80 5.58 -8.91
CA SER A 268 -5.94 6.40 -9.25
C SER A 268 -5.70 7.89 -9.09
N GLY A 269 -4.69 8.28 -8.30
CA GLY A 269 -4.49 9.66 -7.91
C GLY A 269 -5.61 10.24 -7.05
N SER A 270 -6.51 9.39 -6.56
CA SER A 270 -7.58 9.75 -5.64
C SER A 270 -7.11 9.64 -4.20
N LEU A 271 -7.75 10.37 -3.31
CA LEU A 271 -7.49 10.31 -1.88
C LEU A 271 -8.32 9.17 -1.26
N TRP A 272 -7.63 8.20 -0.67
CA TRP A 272 -8.23 7.00 -0.10
C TRP A 272 -7.99 6.90 1.38
N ARG A 273 -8.99 6.35 2.10
CA ARG A 273 -8.81 5.89 3.47
C ARG A 273 -7.86 4.70 3.48
N GLU A 274 -6.76 4.81 4.21
CA GLU A 274 -5.88 3.65 4.43
C GLU A 274 -6.59 2.58 5.26
N PHE A 275 -6.40 1.33 4.90
CA PHE A 275 -6.88 0.18 5.66
C PHE A 275 -5.68 -0.54 6.27
N TYR A 276 -5.82 -0.92 7.51
CA TYR A 276 -4.84 -1.73 8.21
C TYR A 276 -5.57 -2.92 8.84
N MET A 277 -5.10 -4.13 8.57
CA MET A 277 -5.73 -5.36 9.06
C MET A 277 -7.25 -5.42 8.76
N GLY A 278 -7.63 -5.07 7.52
CA GLY A 278 -9.02 -5.13 7.05
C GLY A 278 -9.97 -4.09 7.65
N THR A 279 -9.46 -3.13 8.44
CA THR A 279 -10.26 -2.05 9.01
C THR A 279 -9.74 -0.68 8.59
N PRO A 280 -10.62 0.35 8.43
CA PRO A 280 -10.17 1.70 8.16
C PRO A 280 -9.23 2.19 9.25
N ARG A 281 -7.98 2.52 8.86
CA ARG A 281 -6.93 2.88 9.81
C ARG A 281 -7.22 4.22 10.49
N SER A 282 -7.19 4.22 11.80
CA SER A 282 -7.17 5.43 12.64
C SER A 282 -5.96 5.38 13.56
N ILE A 283 -5.40 6.55 13.84
CA ILE A 283 -4.30 6.66 14.80
C ILE A 283 -4.85 6.46 16.22
N ASP A 284 -4.33 5.47 16.91
CA ASP A 284 -4.67 5.21 18.33
C ASP A 284 -3.83 6.10 19.25
N TYR A 285 -3.89 7.40 18.99
CA TYR A 285 -3.22 8.45 19.73
C TYR A 285 -4.04 9.75 19.60
N GLU A 286 -3.47 10.88 19.98
CA GLU A 286 -4.08 12.18 19.77
C GLU A 286 -4.28 12.48 18.26
N PRO A 287 -5.30 13.25 17.87
CA PRO A 287 -5.47 13.68 16.49
C PRO A 287 -4.22 14.38 15.93
N TYR A 288 -4.04 14.37 14.61
CA TYR A 288 -2.95 15.10 13.97
C TYR A 288 -2.93 16.56 14.42
N PRO A 289 -1.83 17.05 15.00
CA PRO A 289 -1.73 18.43 15.50
C PRO A 289 -1.48 19.44 14.37
N ILE A 290 -1.35 18.96 13.12
CA ILE A 290 -1.00 19.71 11.91
C ILE A 290 -1.83 19.19 10.73
N ASN A 291 -1.82 19.91 9.60
CA ASN A 291 -2.23 19.28 8.35
C ASN A 291 -1.05 18.46 7.80
N TYR A 292 -1.37 17.34 7.19
CA TYR A 292 -0.40 16.44 6.60
C TYR A 292 -0.76 16.19 5.15
N GLY A 293 0.24 15.97 4.31
CA GLY A 293 0.02 15.70 2.90
C GLY A 293 1.31 15.39 2.16
N MET A 294 1.25 15.39 0.83
CA MET A 294 2.36 15.05 -0.04
C MET A 294 2.61 16.10 -1.13
N ILE A 295 3.83 16.15 -1.66
CA ILE A 295 4.19 16.98 -2.81
C ILE A 295 3.93 16.16 -4.09
N PRO A 296 3.04 16.61 -5.00
CA PRO A 296 2.81 15.93 -6.27
C PRO A 296 4.08 15.90 -7.14
N GLN A 297 4.15 14.99 -8.10
CA GLN A 297 5.30 14.84 -9.02
C GLN A 297 6.66 14.74 -8.29
N THR A 298 6.69 14.10 -7.13
CA THR A 298 7.93 13.77 -6.41
C THR A 298 7.98 12.28 -6.12
N ILE A 299 9.17 11.69 -6.16
CA ILE A 299 9.43 10.32 -5.70
C ILE A 299 10.83 10.28 -5.10
N LEU A 300 10.96 9.82 -3.87
CA LEU A 300 12.26 9.51 -3.29
C LEU A 300 12.57 8.03 -3.58
N PRO A 301 13.60 7.75 -4.41
CA PRO A 301 13.90 6.38 -4.82
C PRO A 301 14.43 5.54 -3.66
N VAL A 302 14.10 4.24 -3.68
CA VAL A 302 14.57 3.25 -2.70
C VAL A 302 16.10 3.19 -2.64
N SER A 303 16.79 3.35 -3.78
CA SER A 303 18.26 3.43 -3.83
C SER A 303 18.87 4.59 -3.03
N ARG A 304 18.05 5.57 -2.62
CA ARG A 304 18.44 6.71 -1.79
C ARG A 304 17.78 6.71 -0.41
N GLY A 305 17.25 5.57 0.01
CA GLY A 305 16.60 5.38 1.30
C GLY A 305 15.16 5.89 1.37
N GLY A 306 14.49 6.04 0.23
CA GLY A 306 13.06 6.32 0.16
C GLY A 306 12.24 5.03 0.00
N ASP A 307 10.93 5.16 0.09
CA ASP A 307 9.95 4.09 -0.09
C ASP A 307 9.31 4.08 -1.49
N GLY A 308 9.73 5.00 -2.36
CA GLY A 308 9.16 5.20 -3.69
C GLY A 308 7.83 5.95 -3.66
N ASP A 309 7.50 6.60 -2.55
CA ASP A 309 6.32 7.46 -2.40
C ASP A 309 6.65 8.94 -2.64
N PRO A 310 5.64 9.79 -2.92
CA PRO A 310 5.80 11.23 -2.93
C PRO A 310 6.32 11.75 -1.59
N LEU A 311 7.03 12.89 -1.61
CA LEU A 311 7.57 13.50 -0.40
C LEU A 311 6.45 13.94 0.56
N ASP A 312 6.53 13.48 1.79
CA ASP A 312 5.65 13.86 2.89
C ASP A 312 5.85 15.30 3.37
N VAL A 313 4.75 15.98 3.68
CA VAL A 313 4.76 17.36 4.16
C VAL A 313 3.94 17.55 5.43
N VAL A 314 4.58 18.14 6.43
CA VAL A 314 3.94 18.72 7.62
C VAL A 314 3.58 20.18 7.31
N ILE A 315 2.29 20.49 7.20
CA ILE A 315 1.81 21.82 6.85
C ILE A 315 1.32 22.51 8.13
N LEU A 316 2.07 23.52 8.57
CA LEU A 316 1.75 24.27 9.78
C LEU A 316 0.66 25.32 9.54
N GLY A 317 -0.24 25.51 10.50
CA GLY A 317 -1.27 26.54 10.45
C GLY A 317 -2.68 26.05 10.75
N LYS A 318 -3.68 26.81 10.29
CA LYS A 318 -5.09 26.47 10.46
C LYS A 318 -5.50 25.23 9.69
N LYS A 319 -6.64 24.65 10.05
CA LYS A 319 -7.23 23.50 9.33
C LYS A 319 -7.44 23.84 7.84
N LEU A 320 -6.95 22.98 6.97
CA LEU A 320 -7.12 23.04 5.52
C LEU A 320 -8.20 22.06 5.06
N THR A 321 -8.70 22.25 3.85
CA THR A 321 -9.67 21.34 3.24
C THR A 321 -8.95 20.06 2.78
N GLN A 322 -9.46 18.90 3.16
CA GLN A 322 -8.95 17.62 2.71
C GLN A 322 -9.04 17.49 1.19
N GLY A 323 -7.99 16.95 0.55
CA GLY A 323 -7.89 16.80 -0.90
C GLY A 323 -7.56 18.09 -1.66
N SER A 324 -7.54 19.25 -1.00
CA SER A 324 -7.15 20.50 -1.65
C SER A 324 -5.67 20.52 -2.00
N VAL A 325 -5.33 21.20 -3.09
CA VAL A 325 -3.94 21.52 -3.46
C VAL A 325 -3.65 22.95 -3.00
N VAL A 326 -2.67 23.09 -2.11
CA VAL A 326 -2.30 24.37 -1.51
C VAL A 326 -0.88 24.77 -1.85
N LYS A 327 -0.66 26.07 -2.08
CA LYS A 327 0.70 26.61 -2.24
C LYS A 327 1.33 26.86 -0.87
N VAL A 328 2.52 26.30 -0.68
CA VAL A 328 3.27 26.44 0.57
C VAL A 328 4.69 26.93 0.33
N LYS A 329 5.25 27.53 1.37
CA LYS A 329 6.68 27.84 1.46
C LYS A 329 7.37 26.80 2.35
N PRO A 330 8.34 26.02 1.86
CA PRO A 330 9.15 25.14 2.67
C PRO A 330 10.00 25.91 3.66
N LEU A 331 10.04 25.46 4.92
CA LEU A 331 10.86 26.05 5.99
C LEU A 331 12.08 25.18 6.33
N GLY A 332 12.06 23.90 6.00
CA GLY A 332 13.12 22.94 6.29
C GLY A 332 12.64 21.50 6.26
N ILE A 333 13.47 20.58 6.77
CA ILE A 333 13.20 19.15 6.87
C ILE A 333 13.24 18.73 8.34
N MET A 334 12.29 17.94 8.77
CA MET A 334 12.34 17.18 10.02
C MET A 334 12.81 15.77 9.70
N LYS A 335 14.06 15.46 10.07
CA LYS A 335 14.68 14.15 9.83
C LYS A 335 14.26 13.15 10.87
N MET A 336 13.74 12.03 10.42
CA MET A 336 13.24 10.97 11.27
C MET A 336 13.60 9.58 10.75
N MET A 337 13.54 8.62 11.66
CA MET A 337 13.55 7.19 11.35
C MET A 337 12.28 6.56 11.92
N ASP A 338 11.60 5.73 11.13
CA ASP A 338 10.44 4.96 11.54
C ASP A 338 10.73 3.47 11.34
N GLY A 339 10.67 2.68 12.41
CA GLY A 339 10.99 1.25 12.34
C GLY A 339 12.40 0.90 11.83
N GLY A 340 13.32 1.87 11.78
CA GLY A 340 14.67 1.70 11.22
C GLY A 340 14.83 2.22 9.79
N GLU A 341 13.75 2.65 9.14
CA GLU A 341 13.75 3.24 7.82
C GLU A 341 13.73 4.77 7.88
N LYS A 342 14.27 5.41 6.85
CA LYS A 342 14.28 6.87 6.73
C LYS A 342 12.86 7.38 6.45
N ASP A 343 12.39 8.33 7.24
CA ASP A 343 11.02 8.86 7.19
C ASP A 343 11.00 10.39 7.35
N ASP A 344 11.77 11.09 6.53
CA ASP A 344 11.93 12.54 6.58
C ASP A 344 10.65 13.27 6.15
N LYS A 345 10.32 14.40 6.80
CA LYS A 345 9.14 15.22 6.50
C LYS A 345 9.54 16.65 6.16
N ILE A 346 9.07 17.17 5.03
CA ILE A 346 9.19 18.61 4.73
C ILE A 346 8.30 19.39 5.71
N ILE A 347 8.82 20.43 6.32
CA ILE A 347 8.04 21.38 7.13
C ILE A 347 7.74 22.60 6.27
N ALA A 348 6.46 22.92 6.12
CA ALA A 348 6.04 24.04 5.27
C ALA A 348 4.88 24.85 5.88
N VAL A 349 4.68 26.05 5.36
CA VAL A 349 3.58 26.95 5.73
C VAL A 349 2.80 27.41 4.51
N PRO A 350 1.45 27.45 4.54
CA PRO A 350 0.66 28.08 3.48
C PRO A 350 1.00 29.55 3.31
N LEU A 351 0.92 30.06 2.09
CA LEU A 351 1.26 31.47 1.80
C LEU A 351 0.32 32.47 2.49
N ASP A 352 -0.92 32.09 2.75
CA ASP A 352 -1.93 32.90 3.45
C ASP A 352 -1.88 32.71 4.97
N SER A 353 -0.93 31.92 5.48
CA SER A 353 -0.78 31.69 6.92
C SER A 353 -0.08 32.86 7.62
N SER A 354 -0.49 33.17 8.85
CA SER A 354 0.24 34.08 9.73
C SER A 354 1.69 33.61 10.03
N LEU A 355 1.97 32.34 9.83
CA LEU A 355 3.31 31.76 9.98
C LEU A 355 4.22 31.99 8.76
N ASN A 356 3.69 32.54 7.66
CA ASN A 356 4.48 32.83 6.46
C ASN A 356 5.56 33.91 6.65
N ILE A 357 5.53 34.61 7.77
CA ILE A 357 6.59 35.56 8.17
C ILE A 357 7.92 34.87 8.47
N TYR A 358 7.93 33.58 8.83
CA TYR A 358 9.15 32.83 9.12
C TYR A 358 9.78 32.35 7.81
N ASN A 359 11.08 32.63 7.63
CA ASN A 359 11.79 32.32 6.39
C ASN A 359 12.34 30.88 6.36
N ASN A 360 12.63 30.31 7.52
CA ASN A 360 13.16 28.95 7.65
C ASN A 360 12.82 28.38 9.04
N ILE A 361 13.12 27.08 9.20
CA ILE A 361 12.83 26.35 10.43
C ILE A 361 13.57 26.87 11.65
N LYS A 362 14.79 27.40 11.47
CA LYS A 362 15.58 28.00 12.55
C LYS A 362 14.94 29.29 13.07
N HIS A 363 14.45 30.15 12.16
CA HIS A 363 13.71 31.37 12.51
C HIS A 363 12.42 31.02 13.27
N LEU A 364 11.65 30.05 12.78
CA LEU A 364 10.44 29.56 13.46
C LEU A 364 10.77 28.99 14.85
N ASN A 365 11.83 28.17 14.96
CA ASN A 365 12.21 27.55 16.23
C ASN A 365 12.67 28.60 17.30
N ASN A 366 13.29 29.68 16.86
CA ASN A 366 13.71 30.74 17.78
C ASN A 366 12.52 31.55 18.32
N GLU A 367 11.52 31.81 17.49
CA GLU A 367 10.40 32.69 17.82
C GLU A 367 9.18 31.91 18.39
N LYS A 368 8.97 30.68 17.95
CA LYS A 368 7.82 29.84 18.28
C LYS A 368 8.22 28.36 18.45
N PRO A 369 9.15 28.06 19.39
CA PRO A 369 9.64 26.69 19.59
C PRO A 369 8.54 25.69 19.95
N GLU A 370 7.48 26.14 20.60
CA GLU A 370 6.34 25.33 21.02
C GLU A 370 5.66 24.61 19.83
N ILE A 371 5.67 25.21 18.63
CA ILE A 371 5.08 24.61 17.42
C ILE A 371 5.87 23.36 17.04
N LEU A 372 7.19 23.47 16.92
CA LEU A 372 8.04 22.33 16.52
C LEU A 372 8.14 21.27 17.61
N ILE A 373 8.12 21.68 18.89
CA ILE A 373 8.08 20.76 20.03
C ILE A 373 6.81 19.90 19.96
N LYS A 374 5.64 20.51 19.73
CA LYS A 374 4.35 19.81 19.62
C LYS A 374 4.38 18.83 18.46
N VAL A 375 4.82 19.25 17.27
CA VAL A 375 4.90 18.38 16.08
C VAL A 375 5.83 17.21 16.34
N LYS A 376 7.06 17.47 16.79
CA LYS A 376 8.04 16.43 17.11
C LYS A 376 7.51 15.44 18.15
N SER A 377 6.95 15.96 19.25
CA SER A 377 6.39 15.10 20.31
C SER A 377 5.29 14.17 19.79
N TRP A 378 4.42 14.67 18.93
CA TRP A 378 3.37 13.86 18.35
C TRP A 378 3.93 12.69 17.51
N PHE A 379 4.86 12.97 16.58
CA PHE A 379 5.49 11.94 15.76
C PHE A 379 6.28 10.90 16.56
N LEU A 380 6.92 11.31 17.66
CA LEU A 380 7.67 10.39 18.51
C LEU A 380 6.79 9.41 19.29
N ASN A 381 5.51 9.72 19.48
CA ASN A 381 4.64 8.94 20.38
C ASN A 381 3.47 8.24 19.68
N TYR A 382 3.06 8.64 18.47
CA TYR A 382 1.83 8.15 17.85
C TYR A 382 1.83 6.66 17.50
N LYS A 383 2.98 6.04 17.31
CA LYS A 383 3.18 4.59 17.09
C LYS A 383 3.60 3.84 18.37
N GLY A 384 3.67 4.51 19.52
CA GLY A 384 4.20 3.97 20.75
C GLY A 384 5.69 4.29 20.96
N ASN A 385 6.21 3.86 22.11
CA ASN A 385 7.56 4.25 22.52
C ASN A 385 8.66 3.63 21.65
N ASN A 386 9.63 4.46 21.24
CA ASN A 386 10.87 4.07 20.55
C ASN A 386 10.70 3.51 19.12
N VAL A 387 9.53 3.58 18.51
CA VAL A 387 9.32 3.19 17.10
C VAL A 387 9.85 4.27 16.17
N VAL A 388 9.46 5.51 16.42
CA VAL A 388 9.92 6.69 15.66
C VAL A 388 11.04 7.39 16.41
N LYS A 389 12.11 7.77 15.69
CA LYS A 389 13.24 8.54 16.23
C LYS A 389 13.39 9.84 15.47
N PHE A 390 13.51 10.95 16.20
CA PHE A 390 13.92 12.23 15.65
C PHE A 390 15.45 12.28 15.56
N ILE A 391 15.97 12.78 14.44
CA ILE A 391 17.41 12.94 14.22
C ILE A 391 17.78 14.42 14.36
N ASP A 392 17.30 15.28 13.46
CA ASP A 392 17.63 16.70 13.42
C ASP A 392 16.63 17.48 12.54
N TYR A 393 16.80 18.80 12.49
CA TYR A 393 16.19 19.68 11.50
C TYR A 393 17.22 20.13 10.47
N GLU A 394 16.88 20.08 9.19
CA GLU A 394 17.66 20.63 8.09
C GLU A 394 17.04 21.92 7.55
N SER A 395 17.84 22.72 6.85
CA SER A 395 17.46 24.07 6.38
C SER A 395 16.43 24.05 5.24
N ASP A 396 15.88 25.21 4.92
CA ASP A 396 15.01 25.42 3.77
C ASP A 396 15.73 25.22 2.43
N GLU A 397 17.05 25.52 2.35
CA GLU A 397 17.85 25.21 1.18
C GLU A 397 17.95 23.70 0.93
N GLN A 398 18.16 22.91 1.99
CA GLN A 398 18.21 21.45 1.91
C GLN A 398 16.83 20.86 1.53
N ALA A 399 15.75 21.46 2.04
CA ALA A 399 14.39 21.08 1.65
C ALA A 399 14.14 21.32 0.15
N LYS A 400 14.54 22.49 -0.37
CA LYS A 400 14.42 22.80 -1.80
C LYS A 400 15.24 21.84 -2.66
N GLN A 401 16.49 21.58 -2.29
CA GLN A 401 17.34 20.62 -3.00
C GLN A 401 16.75 19.20 -3.02
N LEU A 402 16.15 18.76 -1.91
CA LEU A 402 15.49 17.47 -1.85
C LEU A 402 14.26 17.43 -2.77
N ILE A 403 13.44 18.49 -2.76
CA ILE A 403 12.27 18.59 -3.64
C ILE A 403 12.69 18.58 -5.12
N GLU A 404 13.67 19.40 -5.51
CA GLU A 404 14.19 19.46 -6.88
C GLU A 404 14.74 18.09 -7.34
N LEU A 405 15.50 17.41 -6.46
CA LEU A 405 16.04 16.08 -6.74
C LEU A 405 14.91 15.05 -7.00
N THR A 406 13.86 15.08 -6.18
CA THR A 406 12.75 14.14 -6.29
C THR A 406 11.81 14.45 -7.45
N VAL A 407 11.71 15.72 -7.87
CA VAL A 407 11.03 16.13 -9.10
C VAL A 407 11.81 15.66 -10.33
N ASP A 408 13.13 15.90 -10.38
CA ASP A 408 13.98 15.42 -11.48
C ASP A 408 13.90 13.89 -11.61
N TYR A 409 13.87 13.20 -10.49
CA TYR A 409 13.70 11.75 -10.47
C TYR A 409 12.30 11.33 -10.96
N PHE A 410 11.25 12.01 -10.53
CA PHE A 410 9.90 11.77 -11.02
C PHE A 410 9.79 12.02 -12.54
N ASP A 411 10.40 13.08 -13.06
CA ASP A 411 10.38 13.40 -14.49
C ASP A 411 11.09 12.36 -15.33
N ARG A 412 12.20 11.81 -14.83
CA ARG A 412 12.98 10.79 -15.55
C ARG A 412 12.35 9.42 -15.47
N PHE A 413 11.91 9.06 -14.28
CA PHE A 413 11.59 7.69 -13.92
C PHE A 413 10.17 7.51 -13.38
N GLY A 414 9.62 8.41 -12.72
CA GLY A 414 8.38 8.49 -12.01
C GLY A 414 7.32 7.43 -12.30
N LEU A 415 6.09 7.84 -12.40
CA LEU A 415 5.02 6.93 -12.81
C LEU A 415 5.15 6.48 -14.27
N LYS A 416 6.15 6.99 -15.04
CA LYS A 416 6.51 6.54 -16.40
C LYS A 416 7.52 5.40 -16.43
N GLU A 417 8.39 5.26 -15.42
CA GLU A 417 9.23 4.05 -15.26
C GLU A 417 8.41 2.80 -15.02
N ARG A 418 7.18 3.05 -14.72
CA ARG A 418 6.16 2.04 -14.59
C ARG A 418 5.33 1.91 -15.86
N SER A 419 5.81 2.47 -16.96
CA SER A 419 5.21 2.34 -18.30
C SER A 419 6.06 1.44 -19.20
#